data_b6eddcf9cad4603bf5966a1e8fd17a27
#
_entry.id   b6eddcf9cad4603bf5966a1e8fd17a27
#
_cell.length_a   1.000
_cell.length_b   1.000
_cell.length_c   1.000
_cell.angle_alpha   90.00
_cell.angle_beta   90.00
_cell.angle_gamma   90.00
#
_symmetry.space_group_name_H-M   'P 1'
#
loop_
_entity.id
_entity.type
_entity.pdbx_description
1 polymer ?
#
loop_
_entity_poly.entity_id
_entity_poly.type
_entity_poly.pdbx_seq_one_letter_code
_entity_poly.pdbx_strand_id
1 'polypeptide(L)'
;MRDSSMAILPEDHPLQDLEAFPVEALCKEPFLLPEKGSKAEISGIFEHSRLTPHVPFPTWGNDAILSMVESGLGVSVLPQLVLRRIPYRAATRPLFSRLS
;
A
#
# COMPACT_ATOMS: atom_id res chain seq x y z
N MET A 1 -19.39 8.98 2.35
CA MET A 1 -17.99 9.36 2.57
C MET A 1 -17.07 8.26 2.10
N ARG A 2 -16.05 8.62 1.39
CA ARG A 2 -15.06 7.64 0.94
C ARG A 2 -14.03 7.35 1.99
N ASP A 3 -13.66 6.09 2.11
CA ASP A 3 -12.54 5.70 2.94
C ASP A 3 -11.25 5.95 2.16
N SER A 4 -10.28 6.57 2.80
CA SER A 4 -9.01 6.90 2.16
C SER A 4 -8.09 5.68 2.14
N SER A 5 -7.43 5.47 1.01
CA SER A 5 -6.41 4.44 0.91
C SER A 5 -5.09 4.97 1.43
N MET A 6 -4.39 4.14 2.19
CA MET A 6 -3.10 4.50 2.78
C MET A 6 -2.04 3.50 2.34
N ALA A 7 -0.85 4.00 2.10
CA ALA A 7 0.30 3.12 1.89
C ALA A 7 0.66 2.47 3.23
N ILE A 8 0.98 1.18 3.20
CA ILE A 8 1.46 0.46 4.36
C ILE A 8 2.84 -0.12 4.06
N LEU A 9 3.78 0.10 4.97
CA LEU A 9 5.17 -0.25 4.78
C LEU A 9 5.78 -0.75 6.09
N PRO A 10 6.88 -1.51 6.03
CA PRO A 10 7.54 -1.97 7.26
C PRO A 10 7.95 -0.81 8.14
N GLU A 11 7.95 -1.02 9.46
CA GLU A 11 8.31 0.04 10.41
C GLU A 11 9.69 0.65 10.16
N ASP A 12 10.62 -0.16 9.69
CA ASP A 12 12.00 0.27 9.45
C ASP A 12 12.24 0.71 8.00
N HIS A 13 11.20 0.94 7.24
CA HIS A 13 11.32 1.36 5.86
C HIS A 13 12.08 2.70 5.76
N PRO A 14 13.02 2.82 4.79
CA PRO A 14 13.79 4.07 4.63
C PRO A 14 12.94 5.31 4.44
N LEU A 15 11.75 5.18 3.86
CA LEU A 15 10.87 6.31 3.58
C LEU A 15 9.80 6.53 4.64
N GLN A 16 9.90 5.85 5.78
CA GLN A 16 8.88 5.98 6.82
C GLN A 16 8.79 7.38 7.42
N ASP A 17 9.84 8.17 7.30
CA ASP A 17 9.85 9.53 7.85
C ASP A 17 9.12 10.55 6.99
N LEU A 18 8.75 10.18 5.77
CA LEU A 18 8.01 11.07 4.90
C LEU A 18 6.57 11.22 5.37
N GLU A 19 6.01 12.42 5.23
CA GLU A 19 4.61 12.66 5.60
C GLU A 19 3.65 11.96 4.65
N ALA A 20 4.04 11.81 3.39
CA ALA A 20 3.24 11.12 2.39
C ALA A 20 4.15 10.20 1.59
N PHE A 21 3.63 9.04 1.21
CA PHE A 21 4.41 8.04 0.49
C PHE A 21 4.23 8.23 -1.01
N PRO A 22 5.32 8.45 -1.76
CA PRO A 22 5.20 8.63 -3.21
C PRO A 22 4.71 7.36 -3.89
N VAL A 23 3.75 7.50 -4.80
CA VAL A 23 3.24 6.33 -5.53
C VAL A 23 4.35 5.65 -6.31
N GLU A 24 5.28 6.42 -6.86
CA GLU A 24 6.41 5.85 -7.60
C GLU A 24 7.28 4.91 -6.74
N ALA A 25 7.36 5.16 -5.45
CA ALA A 25 8.13 4.30 -4.55
C ALA A 25 7.49 2.93 -4.38
N LEU A 26 6.18 2.84 -4.54
CA LEU A 26 5.48 1.55 -4.50
C LEU A 26 5.92 0.64 -5.65
N CYS A 27 6.38 1.22 -6.75
CA CYS A 27 6.80 0.45 -7.91
C CYS A 27 8.23 -0.10 -7.80
N LYS A 28 8.98 0.37 -6.81
CA LYS A 28 10.37 -0.04 -6.61
C LYS A 28 10.52 -1.22 -5.68
N GLU A 29 9.42 -1.68 -5.11
CA GLU A 29 9.41 -2.78 -4.15
C GLU A 29 8.30 -3.74 -4.51
N PRO A 30 8.36 -5.00 -4.02
CA PRO A 30 7.24 -5.91 -4.23
C PRO A 30 5.96 -5.30 -3.69
N PHE A 31 4.95 -5.25 -4.53
CA PHE A 31 3.65 -4.71 -4.16
C PHE A 31 2.69 -5.87 -3.89
N LEU A 32 2.15 -5.91 -2.67
CA LEU A 32 1.25 -6.98 -2.25
C LEU A 32 -0.18 -6.55 -2.58
N LEU A 33 -0.76 -7.16 -3.59
CA LEU A 33 -2.05 -6.74 -4.11
C LEU A 33 -3.22 -7.33 -3.31
N PRO A 34 -4.09 -6.49 -2.75
CA PRO A 34 -5.28 -6.99 -2.04
C PRO A 34 -6.24 -7.69 -3.01
N GLU A 35 -6.88 -8.76 -2.54
CA GLU A 35 -7.79 -9.50 -3.39
C GLU A 35 -9.19 -8.91 -3.46
N LYS A 36 -9.58 -8.09 -2.49
CA LYS A 36 -10.93 -7.52 -2.44
C LYS A 36 -10.94 -6.04 -2.11
N GLY A 37 -12.03 -5.41 -2.49
CA GLY A 37 -12.36 -4.05 -2.08
C GLY A 37 -11.63 -2.98 -2.84
N SER A 38 -10.36 -2.82 -2.61
CA SER A 38 -9.60 -1.69 -3.11
C SER A 38 -8.98 -1.89 -4.49
N LYS A 39 -9.24 -3.03 -5.13
CA LYS A 39 -8.55 -3.37 -6.37
C LYS A 39 -8.72 -2.33 -7.48
N ALA A 40 -9.95 -1.89 -7.72
CA ALA A 40 -10.21 -0.88 -8.74
C ALA A 40 -9.60 0.47 -8.38
N GLU A 41 -9.65 0.83 -7.10
CA GLU A 41 -9.07 2.07 -6.61
C GLU A 41 -7.56 2.07 -6.75
N ILE A 42 -6.92 0.94 -6.43
CA ILE A 42 -5.48 0.78 -6.56
C ILE A 42 -5.07 0.88 -8.03
N SER A 43 -5.78 0.20 -8.91
CA SER A 43 -5.52 0.28 -10.35
C SER A 43 -5.61 1.72 -10.83
N GLY A 44 -6.62 2.45 -10.36
CA GLY A 44 -6.79 3.85 -10.71
C GLY A 44 -5.61 4.72 -10.25
N ILE A 45 -5.08 4.45 -9.07
CA ILE A 45 -3.93 5.19 -8.54
C ILE A 45 -2.73 5.04 -9.48
N PHE A 46 -2.43 3.80 -9.88
CA PHE A 46 -1.27 3.55 -10.74
C PHE A 46 -1.49 4.07 -12.16
N GLU A 47 -2.69 3.93 -12.70
CA GLU A 47 -3.01 4.47 -14.02
C GLU A 47 -2.92 5.99 -14.03
N HIS A 48 -3.45 6.64 -13.01
CA HIS A 48 -3.38 8.10 -12.90
C HIS A 48 -1.93 8.58 -12.86
N SER A 49 -1.07 7.84 -12.19
CA SER A 49 0.34 8.19 -12.05
C SER A 49 1.18 7.66 -13.21
N ARG A 50 0.59 6.93 -14.15
CA ARG A 50 1.27 6.32 -15.29
C ARG A 50 2.41 5.40 -14.87
N LEU A 51 2.17 4.65 -13.81
CA LEU A 51 3.15 3.73 -13.25
C LEU A 51 2.60 2.31 -13.25
N THR A 52 3.50 1.34 -13.28
CA THR A 52 3.14 -0.07 -13.21
C THR A 52 3.80 -0.70 -12.01
N PRO A 53 3.03 -1.24 -11.07
CA PRO A 53 3.63 -1.86 -9.89
C PRO A 53 4.24 -3.22 -10.22
N HIS A 54 5.22 -3.61 -9.42
CA HIS A 54 5.79 -4.96 -9.48
C HIS A 54 5.00 -5.85 -8.52
N VAL A 55 4.19 -6.75 -9.07
CA VAL A 55 3.33 -7.63 -8.28
C VAL A 55 3.79 -9.07 -8.43
N PRO A 56 4.79 -9.51 -7.64
CA PRO A 56 5.36 -10.85 -7.79
C PRO A 56 4.51 -11.96 -7.19
N PHE A 57 3.52 -11.61 -6.37
CA PHE A 57 2.69 -12.59 -5.69
C PHE A 57 1.24 -12.51 -6.17
N PRO A 58 0.48 -13.61 -6.06
CA PRO A 58 -0.96 -13.54 -6.30
C PRO A 58 -1.63 -12.62 -5.27
N THR A 59 -2.91 -12.32 -5.47
CA THR A 59 -3.64 -11.47 -4.54
C THR A 59 -3.81 -12.17 -3.19
N TRP A 60 -3.92 -11.36 -2.14
CA TRP A 60 -3.98 -11.85 -0.77
C TRP A 60 -5.07 -11.15 0.02
N GLY A 61 -5.55 -11.81 1.06
CA GLY A 61 -6.44 -11.17 2.02
C GLY A 61 -5.71 -10.14 2.84
N ASN A 62 -6.46 -9.22 3.45
CA ASN A 62 -5.87 -8.11 4.20
C ASN A 62 -4.98 -8.57 5.36
N ASP A 63 -5.41 -9.59 6.09
CA ASP A 63 -4.62 -10.11 7.21
C ASP A 63 -3.25 -10.62 6.75
N ALA A 64 -3.25 -11.34 5.63
CA ALA A 64 -2.00 -11.87 5.09
C ALA A 64 -1.08 -10.74 4.62
N ILE A 65 -1.66 -9.72 3.98
CA ILE A 65 -0.89 -8.56 3.53
C ILE A 65 -0.22 -7.86 4.71
N LEU A 66 -0.96 -7.63 5.79
CA LEU A 66 -0.41 -6.96 6.95
C LEU A 66 0.74 -7.76 7.57
N SER A 67 0.59 -9.08 7.67
CA SER A 67 1.65 -9.94 8.18
C SER A 67 2.89 -9.91 7.29
N MET A 68 2.69 -9.91 5.98
CA MET A 68 3.80 -9.88 5.04
C MET A 68 4.54 -8.54 5.07
N VAL A 69 3.80 -7.43 5.21
CA VAL A 69 4.43 -6.12 5.33
C VAL A 69 5.23 -6.03 6.62
N GLU A 70 4.68 -6.52 7.73
CA GLU A 70 5.40 -6.55 9.00
C GLU A 70 6.71 -7.33 8.89
N SER A 71 6.70 -8.38 8.08
CA SER A 71 7.89 -9.22 7.87
C SER A 71 8.88 -8.66 6.86
N GLY A 72 8.56 -7.52 6.27
CA GLY A 72 9.46 -6.88 5.31
C GLY A 72 9.41 -7.46 3.91
N LEU A 73 8.36 -8.20 3.55
CA LEU A 73 8.24 -8.82 2.24
C LEU A 73 7.82 -7.87 1.13
N GLY A 74 7.30 -6.69 1.49
CA GLY A 74 6.88 -5.73 0.49
C GLY A 74 6.04 -4.62 1.09
N VAL A 75 5.38 -3.88 0.23
CA VAL A 75 4.50 -2.77 0.61
C VAL A 75 3.13 -2.99 0.01
N SER A 76 2.14 -2.24 0.48
CA SER A 76 0.79 -2.35 -0.08
C SER A 76 0.02 -1.05 0.12
N VAL A 77 -1.22 -1.06 -0.33
CA VAL A 77 -2.16 0.05 -0.14
C VAL A 77 -3.46 -0.57 0.35
N LEU A 78 -3.95 -0.11 1.49
CA LEU A 78 -5.18 -0.62 2.08
C LEU A 78 -6.08 0.53 2.54
N PRO A 79 -7.41 0.32 2.59
CA PRO A 79 -8.30 1.33 3.13
C PRO A 79 -7.99 1.61 4.59
N GLN A 80 -8.08 2.86 4.98
CA GLN A 80 -7.82 3.26 6.37
C GLN A 80 -8.71 2.50 7.34
N LEU A 81 -9.94 2.22 6.96
CA LEU A 81 -10.87 1.48 7.81
C LEU A 81 -10.36 0.09 8.15
N VAL A 82 -9.75 -0.60 7.18
CA VAL A 82 -9.15 -1.91 7.41
C VAL A 82 -7.99 -1.79 8.40
N LEU A 83 -7.17 -0.77 8.24
CA LEU A 83 -6.00 -0.57 9.09
C LEU A 83 -6.37 -0.27 10.54
N ARG A 84 -7.55 0.28 10.78
CA ARG A 84 -8.01 0.56 12.13
C ARG A 84 -8.50 -0.68 12.86
N ARG A 85 -8.89 -1.71 12.13
CA ARG A 85 -9.51 -2.91 12.73
C ARG A 85 -8.54 -4.04 13.02
N ILE A 86 -7.40 -4.04 12.38
CA ILE A 86 -6.46 -5.16 12.46
C ILE A 86 -5.19 -4.70 13.16
N PRO A 87 -4.79 -5.36 14.27
CA PRO A 87 -3.54 -5.02 14.92
C PRO A 87 -2.35 -5.39 14.02
N TYR A 88 -1.39 -4.48 13.91
CA TYR A 88 -0.23 -4.69 13.06
C TYR A 88 0.92 -3.80 13.52
N ARG A 89 2.13 -4.19 13.12
CA ARG A 89 3.33 -3.40 13.32
C ARG A 89 3.87 -2.94 11.97
N ALA A 90 3.41 -1.78 11.55
CA ALA A 90 3.79 -1.23 10.26
C ALA A 90 3.55 0.27 10.31
N ALA A 91 4.17 0.98 9.37
CA ALA A 91 3.94 2.41 9.20
C ALA A 91 2.89 2.61 8.12
N THR A 92 2.04 3.61 8.30
CA THR A 92 1.03 3.97 7.30
C THR A 92 1.22 5.43 6.93
N ARG A 93 1.04 5.73 5.65
CA ARG A 93 1.19 7.10 5.14
C ARG A 93 0.18 7.35 4.05
N PRO A 94 -0.34 8.58 3.93
CA PRO A 94 -1.15 8.92 2.77
C PRO A 94 -0.32 8.87 1.51
N LEU A 95 -0.97 8.65 0.38
CA LEU A 95 -0.31 8.54 -0.90
C LEU A 95 -0.10 9.92 -1.52
N PHE A 96 1.00 10.05 -2.25
CA PHE A 96 1.34 11.25 -2.98
C PHE A 96 1.71 10.90 -4.42
N SER A 97 1.11 11.61 -5.39
CA SER A 97 1.43 11.44 -6.80
C SER A 97 1.82 12.78 -7.41
N ARG A 98 2.95 12.79 -8.11
CA ARG A 98 3.41 14.00 -8.79
C ARG A 98 2.54 14.40 -9.97
N LEU A 99 1.75 13.46 -10.47
CA LEU A 99 0.89 13.69 -11.63
C LEU A 99 -0.52 14.12 -11.26
N SER A 100 -0.83 14.15 -9.99
CA SER A 100 -2.18 14.55 -9.54
C SER A 100 -2.34 16.05 -9.47
#